data_83016ea5b0531363ae87d3d914986388
#
_entry.id   83016ea5b0531363ae87d3d914986388
#
_cell.length_a   1.000
_cell.length_b   1.000
_cell.length_c   1.000
_cell.angle_alpha   90.00
_cell.angle_beta   90.00
_cell.angle_gamma   90.00
#
_symmetry.space_group_name_H-M   'P 1'
#
loop_
_entity.id
_entity.type
_entity.pdbx_description
1 polymer ?
#
loop_
_entity_poly.entity_id
_entity_poly.type
_entity_poly.pdbx_seq_one_letter_code
_entity_poly.pdbx_strand_id
1 'polypeptide(L)'
;MKLRVVGVIPSRYGAQRFPGKPLAMIAGVPMIVRVVRQAQKARRLSEVWVATDDKRIAQTVEKSGARAVMTPSSLKSGTDRIAYALRDQKVDIVVNIQGDEPVMAPQAIDAAVEVLQKDRKVLMSTVVIPLRDKREWMDPNVVKAVLGLKGDVLYFSRAPIPHPREGGMPKAYKHMGLYGYRPGWLQVMAGLKPTPLELTERLEQLRAMENGVVIRAAVRKVESIAVDVPADVKKVEAFLKKRK
;
A
#
# COMPACT_ATOMS: atom_id res chain seq x y z
N MET A 1 6.38 23.41 -13.35
CA MET A 1 5.93 23.38 -11.94
C MET A 1 6.28 22.05 -11.31
N LYS A 2 6.72 22.04 -10.05
CA LYS A 2 6.98 20.81 -9.30
C LYS A 2 5.65 20.14 -8.96
N LEU A 3 5.48 18.86 -9.27
CA LEU A 3 4.26 18.11 -8.94
C LEU A 3 4.07 18.02 -7.42
N ARG A 4 2.84 18.24 -6.96
CA ARG A 4 2.46 17.98 -5.56
C ARG A 4 2.06 16.53 -5.39
N VAL A 5 2.91 15.74 -4.74
CA VAL A 5 2.74 14.31 -4.52
C VAL A 5 2.53 14.07 -3.03
N VAL A 6 1.39 13.50 -2.65
CA VAL A 6 1.03 13.28 -1.25
C VAL A 6 0.97 11.78 -0.95
N GLY A 7 1.77 11.34 0.01
CA GLY A 7 1.63 10.01 0.61
C GLY A 7 0.55 10.07 1.70
N VAL A 8 -0.46 9.21 1.63
CA VAL A 8 -1.51 9.12 2.66
C VAL A 8 -1.51 7.73 3.27
N ILE A 9 -1.47 7.68 4.60
CA ILE A 9 -1.49 6.46 5.39
C ILE A 9 -2.88 6.35 6.04
N PRO A 10 -3.79 5.49 5.52
CA PRO A 10 -5.06 5.24 6.17
C PRO A 10 -4.83 4.43 7.44
N SER A 11 -5.42 4.88 8.56
CA SER A 11 -5.21 4.25 9.86
C SER A 11 -6.49 4.30 10.69
N ARG A 12 -6.93 3.15 11.20
CA ARG A 12 -8.07 3.04 12.11
C ARG A 12 -7.68 2.30 13.39
N TYR A 13 -8.30 2.68 14.50
CA TYR A 13 -8.04 2.02 15.78
C TYR A 13 -8.64 0.61 15.85
N GLY A 14 -9.82 0.42 15.27
CA GLY A 14 -10.65 -0.80 15.36
C GLY A 14 -10.23 -1.94 14.43
N ALA A 15 -8.95 -2.34 14.43
CA ALA A 15 -8.49 -3.54 13.73
C ALA A 15 -8.92 -4.80 14.50
N GLN A 16 -9.66 -5.72 13.86
CA GLN A 16 -10.22 -6.91 14.53
C GLN A 16 -9.15 -7.86 15.09
N ARG A 17 -8.11 -8.16 14.30
CA ARG A 17 -7.03 -9.11 14.69
C ARG A 17 -6.01 -8.51 15.65
N PHE A 18 -5.90 -7.19 15.72
CA PHE A 18 -4.96 -6.48 16.59
C PHE A 18 -5.53 -5.11 16.95
N PRO A 19 -6.43 -5.02 17.97
CA PRO A 19 -6.98 -3.74 18.41
C PRO A 19 -5.89 -2.76 18.83
N GLY A 20 -6.00 -1.50 18.41
CA GLY A 20 -4.99 -0.50 18.68
C GLY A 20 -3.67 -0.65 17.91
N LYS A 21 -3.63 -1.54 16.90
CA LYS A 21 -2.46 -1.84 16.06
C LYS A 21 -1.61 -0.61 15.68
N PRO A 22 -2.17 0.53 15.24
CA PRO A 22 -1.37 1.71 14.86
C PRO A 22 -0.54 2.30 15.99
N LEU A 23 -1.00 2.15 17.23
CA LEU A 23 -0.33 2.66 18.43
C LEU A 23 0.56 1.61 19.12
N ALA A 24 0.58 0.36 18.60
CA ALA A 24 1.44 -0.69 19.12
C ALA A 24 2.91 -0.27 19.06
N MET A 25 3.63 -0.50 20.15
CA MET A 25 5.04 -0.13 20.27
C MET A 25 5.93 -1.15 19.55
N ILE A 26 6.80 -0.67 18.69
CA ILE A 26 7.84 -1.44 18.01
C ILE A 26 9.18 -0.81 18.36
N ALA A 27 10.02 -1.49 19.10
CA ALA A 27 11.31 -0.98 19.58
C ALA A 27 11.18 0.48 20.10
N GLY A 28 10.24 0.72 21.03
CA GLY A 28 10.04 2.01 21.70
C GLY A 28 9.36 3.12 20.85
N VAL A 29 8.88 2.84 19.64
CA VAL A 29 8.20 3.82 18.76
C VAL A 29 6.86 3.27 18.29
N PRO A 30 5.75 4.04 18.36
CA PRO A 30 4.46 3.62 17.83
C PRO A 30 4.55 3.23 16.36
N MET A 31 3.85 2.16 15.95
CA MET A 31 3.91 1.63 14.59
C MET A 31 3.59 2.70 13.55
N ILE A 32 2.51 3.47 13.74
CA ILE A 32 2.12 4.53 12.81
C ILE A 32 3.23 5.58 12.61
N VAL A 33 3.95 5.93 13.68
CA VAL A 33 5.07 6.88 13.61
C VAL A 33 6.24 6.30 12.81
N ARG A 34 6.47 4.97 12.91
CA ARG A 34 7.47 4.30 12.07
C ARG A 34 7.11 4.34 10.60
N VAL A 35 5.84 4.05 10.26
CA VAL A 35 5.36 4.13 8.88
C VAL A 35 5.53 5.55 8.34
N VAL A 36 5.12 6.57 9.10
CA VAL A 36 5.29 7.99 8.74
C VAL A 36 6.77 8.30 8.47
N ARG A 37 7.67 7.95 9.40
CA ARG A 37 9.11 8.20 9.26
C ARG A 37 9.72 7.50 8.04
N GLN A 38 9.26 6.31 7.69
CA GLN A 38 9.72 5.63 6.47
C GLN A 38 9.19 6.31 5.22
N ALA A 39 7.90 6.69 5.20
CA ALA A 39 7.30 7.40 4.08
C ALA A 39 7.97 8.77 3.83
N GLN A 40 8.32 9.50 4.89
CA GLN A 40 9.02 10.80 4.80
C GLN A 40 10.42 10.70 4.19
N LYS A 41 11.04 9.51 4.16
CA LYS A 41 12.33 9.30 3.47
C LYS A 41 12.20 9.14 1.96
N ALA A 42 10.99 8.99 1.43
CA ALA A 42 10.75 8.91 -0.01
C ALA A 42 11.01 10.29 -0.65
N ARG A 43 11.83 10.32 -1.70
CA ARG A 43 12.30 11.55 -2.33
C ARG A 43 11.27 12.22 -3.23
N ARG A 44 10.27 11.47 -3.67
CA ARG A 44 9.24 11.93 -4.60
C ARG A 44 7.96 12.39 -3.92
N LEU A 45 7.83 12.22 -2.61
CA LEU A 45 6.73 12.79 -1.84
C LEU A 45 7.00 14.24 -1.49
N SER A 46 5.98 15.08 -1.61
CA SER A 46 5.99 16.46 -1.10
C SER A 46 5.55 16.50 0.38
N GLU A 47 4.61 15.65 0.73
CA GLU A 47 3.97 15.60 2.05
C GLU A 47 3.59 14.15 2.41
N VAL A 48 3.51 13.86 3.71
CA VAL A 48 2.99 12.59 4.23
C VAL A 48 1.88 12.91 5.25
N TRP A 49 0.70 12.35 5.03
CA TRP A 49 -0.46 12.53 5.90
C TRP A 49 -0.90 11.18 6.48
N VAL A 50 -1.54 11.23 7.64
CA VAL A 50 -2.26 10.09 8.21
C VAL A 50 -3.74 10.42 8.23
N ALA A 51 -4.56 9.62 7.55
CA ALA A 51 -6.00 9.75 7.56
C ALA A 51 -6.59 8.78 8.60
N THR A 52 -7.24 9.27 9.65
CA THR A 52 -7.71 8.47 10.78
C THR A 52 -9.05 8.92 11.33
N ASP A 53 -9.78 8.02 11.95
CA ASP A 53 -11.02 8.28 12.69
C ASP A 53 -10.81 8.34 14.22
N ASP A 54 -9.57 8.16 14.69
CA ASP A 54 -9.26 8.10 16.12
C ASP A 54 -8.36 9.24 16.57
N LYS A 55 -8.82 10.01 17.55
CA LYS A 55 -8.10 11.16 18.11
C LYS A 55 -6.73 10.80 18.70
N ARG A 56 -6.59 9.60 19.28
CA ARG A 56 -5.32 9.14 19.88
C ARG A 56 -4.25 8.94 18.80
N ILE A 57 -4.67 8.37 17.65
CA ILE A 57 -3.78 8.21 16.48
C ILE A 57 -3.41 9.59 15.95
N ALA A 58 -4.39 10.49 15.76
CA ALA A 58 -4.13 11.85 15.27
C ALA A 58 -3.10 12.59 16.16
N GLN A 59 -3.33 12.64 17.47
CA GLN A 59 -2.42 13.27 18.44
C GLN A 59 -1.01 12.66 18.42
N THR A 60 -0.91 11.33 18.28
CA THR A 60 0.38 10.63 18.19
C THR A 60 1.15 11.02 16.93
N VAL A 61 0.44 11.14 15.82
CA VAL A 61 1.00 11.56 14.53
C VAL A 61 1.46 13.02 14.57
N GLU A 62 0.63 13.92 15.09
CA GLU A 62 0.93 15.35 15.21
C GLU A 62 2.13 15.60 16.13
N LYS A 63 2.22 14.92 17.27
CA LYS A 63 3.39 14.95 18.15
C LYS A 63 4.68 14.47 17.48
N SER A 64 4.58 13.65 16.43
CA SER A 64 5.71 13.20 15.62
C SER A 64 6.12 14.19 14.50
N GLY A 65 5.41 15.31 14.37
CA GLY A 65 5.65 16.34 13.35
C GLY A 65 5.02 16.03 11.99
N ALA A 66 4.07 15.09 11.92
CA ALA A 66 3.34 14.76 10.70
C ALA A 66 1.89 15.28 10.74
N ARG A 67 1.28 15.44 9.56
CA ARG A 67 -0.11 15.90 9.45
C ARG A 67 -1.09 14.75 9.66
N ALA A 68 -2.04 14.91 10.56
CA ALA A 68 -3.20 14.07 10.70
C ALA A 68 -4.44 14.72 10.07
N VAL A 69 -5.29 13.91 9.43
CA VAL A 69 -6.57 14.33 8.86
C VAL A 69 -7.65 13.46 9.47
N MET A 70 -8.56 14.08 10.23
CA MET A 70 -9.70 13.37 10.79
C MET A 70 -10.73 13.01 9.71
N THR A 71 -11.21 11.79 9.76
CA THR A 71 -12.12 11.22 8.75
C THR A 71 -13.27 10.50 9.47
N PRO A 72 -14.48 10.39 8.86
CA PRO A 72 -15.58 9.65 9.45
C PRO A 72 -15.24 8.18 9.76
N SER A 73 -15.74 7.67 10.89
CA SER A 73 -15.59 6.25 11.26
C SER A 73 -16.41 5.32 10.36
N SER A 74 -17.45 5.84 9.70
CA SER A 74 -18.33 5.10 8.78
C SER A 74 -17.65 4.67 7.48
N LEU A 75 -16.46 5.21 7.15
CA LEU A 75 -15.72 4.82 5.95
C LEU A 75 -15.23 3.38 6.05
N LYS A 76 -15.55 2.58 5.03
CA LYS A 76 -15.37 1.12 5.05
C LYS A 76 -13.95 0.67 4.71
N SER A 77 -13.28 1.38 3.78
CA SER A 77 -11.95 0.99 3.27
C SER A 77 -10.88 2.05 3.54
N GLY A 78 -9.60 1.65 3.36
CA GLY A 78 -8.48 2.59 3.35
C GLY A 78 -8.57 3.57 2.17
N THR A 79 -9.03 3.09 1.02
CA THR A 79 -9.22 3.89 -0.20
C THR A 79 -10.26 4.98 0.01
N ASP A 80 -11.42 4.64 0.60
CA ASP A 80 -12.46 5.63 0.94
C ASP A 80 -11.91 6.71 1.86
N ARG A 81 -11.11 6.31 2.85
CA ARG A 81 -10.51 7.22 3.83
C ARG A 81 -9.52 8.18 3.19
N ILE A 82 -8.71 7.71 2.27
CA ILE A 82 -7.77 8.54 1.50
C ILE A 82 -8.53 9.50 0.59
N ALA A 83 -9.53 9.01 -0.15
CA ALA A 83 -10.36 9.83 -1.03
C ALA A 83 -11.05 10.96 -0.24
N TYR A 84 -11.61 10.65 0.93
CA TYR A 84 -12.20 11.64 1.81
C TYR A 84 -11.20 12.70 2.29
N ALA A 85 -10.01 12.27 2.71
CA ALA A 85 -8.97 13.19 3.20
C ALA A 85 -8.47 14.17 2.14
N LEU A 86 -8.62 13.81 0.87
CA LEU A 86 -8.12 14.58 -0.27
C LEU A 86 -9.21 15.30 -1.10
N ARG A 87 -10.50 15.16 -0.73
CA ARG A 87 -11.62 15.66 -1.56
C ARG A 87 -11.52 17.13 -1.96
N ASP A 88 -10.98 17.99 -1.07
CA ASP A 88 -10.86 19.42 -1.29
C ASP A 88 -9.40 19.87 -1.52
N GLN A 89 -8.52 18.94 -1.90
CA GLN A 89 -7.10 19.18 -2.01
C GLN A 89 -6.63 19.12 -3.47
N LYS A 90 -5.89 20.14 -3.89
CA LYS A 90 -5.22 20.13 -5.20
C LYS A 90 -3.92 19.31 -5.09
N VAL A 91 -3.93 18.10 -5.59
CA VAL A 91 -2.83 17.13 -5.57
C VAL A 91 -2.67 16.54 -6.96
N ASP A 92 -1.44 16.31 -7.43
CA ASP A 92 -1.17 15.74 -8.75
C ASP A 92 -1.08 14.20 -8.73
N ILE A 93 -0.53 13.64 -7.64
CA ILE A 93 -0.38 12.19 -7.42
C ILE A 93 -0.62 11.89 -5.93
N VAL A 94 -1.37 10.83 -5.68
CA VAL A 94 -1.61 10.29 -4.34
C VAL A 94 -0.94 8.93 -4.21
N VAL A 95 -0.28 8.68 -3.08
CA VAL A 95 0.24 7.35 -2.77
C VAL A 95 -0.47 6.81 -1.52
N ASN A 96 -1.17 5.68 -1.68
CA ASN A 96 -1.74 4.91 -0.57
C ASN A 96 -0.62 4.07 0.04
N ILE A 97 -0.23 4.39 1.26
CA ILE A 97 0.83 3.71 2.02
C ILE A 97 0.17 2.93 3.16
N GLN A 98 0.37 1.61 3.20
CA GLN A 98 -0.27 0.78 4.22
C GLN A 98 0.24 1.11 5.62
N GLY A 99 -0.70 1.36 6.55
CA GLY A 99 -0.39 1.73 7.93
C GLY A 99 0.19 0.60 8.79
N ASP A 100 0.31 -0.59 8.25
CA ASP A 100 0.84 -1.79 8.91
C ASP A 100 2.19 -2.26 8.34
N GLU A 101 2.86 -1.45 7.53
CA GLU A 101 4.20 -1.73 6.99
C GLU A 101 5.27 -0.80 7.58
N PRO A 102 5.67 -0.97 8.85
CA PRO A 102 6.55 -0.05 9.58
C PRO A 102 8.00 0.00 9.06
N VAL A 103 8.37 -0.89 8.17
CA VAL A 103 9.71 -0.97 7.53
C VAL A 103 9.64 -0.88 6.01
N MET A 104 8.53 -0.38 5.44
CA MET A 104 8.39 -0.17 4.01
C MET A 104 9.58 0.59 3.43
N ALA A 105 10.14 0.08 2.36
CA ALA A 105 11.27 0.72 1.69
C ALA A 105 10.84 2.01 0.98
N PRO A 106 11.45 3.18 1.27
CA PRO A 106 11.11 4.45 0.60
C PRO A 106 11.24 4.39 -0.92
N GLN A 107 12.15 3.57 -1.44
CA GLN A 107 12.36 3.35 -2.87
C GLN A 107 11.14 2.70 -3.57
N ALA A 108 10.32 1.94 -2.82
CA ALA A 108 9.06 1.41 -3.35
C ALA A 108 8.04 2.54 -3.57
N ILE A 109 7.95 3.47 -2.62
CA ILE A 109 7.09 4.65 -2.72
C ILE A 109 7.51 5.50 -3.92
N ASP A 110 8.81 5.80 -4.03
CA ASP A 110 9.35 6.55 -5.17
C ASP A 110 9.06 5.84 -6.50
N ALA A 111 9.13 4.51 -6.55
CA ALA A 111 8.87 3.74 -7.76
C ALA A 111 7.40 3.80 -8.21
N ALA A 112 6.45 3.74 -7.27
CA ALA A 112 5.03 3.89 -7.59
C ALA A 112 4.73 5.28 -8.17
N VAL A 113 5.34 6.33 -7.62
CA VAL A 113 5.23 7.71 -8.14
C VAL A 113 5.85 7.83 -9.53
N GLU A 114 7.03 7.25 -9.72
CA GLU A 114 7.78 7.31 -10.99
C GLU A 114 6.99 6.75 -12.17
N VAL A 115 6.24 5.66 -11.98
CA VAL A 115 5.34 5.09 -13.00
C VAL A 115 4.34 6.13 -13.49
N LEU A 116 3.69 6.83 -12.57
CA LEU A 116 2.69 7.85 -12.90
C LEU A 116 3.32 9.12 -13.50
N GLN A 117 4.56 9.46 -13.10
CA GLN A 117 5.25 10.61 -13.67
C GLN A 117 5.68 10.37 -15.13
N LYS A 118 6.08 9.12 -15.46
CA LYS A 118 6.53 8.74 -16.81
C LYS A 118 5.40 8.65 -17.83
N ASP A 119 4.20 8.25 -17.41
CA ASP A 119 3.06 8.10 -18.31
C ASP A 119 1.79 8.70 -17.71
N ARG A 120 1.34 9.81 -18.30
CA ARG A 120 0.13 10.51 -17.84
C ARG A 120 -1.18 9.75 -18.08
N LYS A 121 -1.18 8.75 -18.97
CA LYS A 121 -2.35 7.92 -19.26
C LYS A 121 -2.57 6.86 -18.18
N VAL A 122 -1.54 6.50 -17.42
CA VAL A 122 -1.67 5.56 -16.30
C VAL A 122 -2.40 6.23 -15.15
N LEU A 123 -3.54 5.64 -14.75
CA LEU A 123 -4.39 6.14 -13.67
C LEU A 123 -4.02 5.54 -12.31
N MET A 124 -3.48 4.33 -12.31
CA MET A 124 -3.12 3.59 -11.10
C MET A 124 -1.79 2.86 -11.27
N SER A 125 -0.93 2.95 -10.27
CA SER A 125 0.34 2.23 -10.22
C SER A 125 0.46 1.38 -8.96
N THR A 126 1.33 0.39 -9.01
CA THR A 126 1.70 -0.43 -7.85
C THR A 126 3.16 -0.86 -7.92
N VAL A 127 3.60 -1.61 -6.92
CA VAL A 127 4.94 -2.18 -6.85
C VAL A 127 4.84 -3.69 -6.69
N VAL A 128 5.71 -4.41 -7.38
CA VAL A 128 5.84 -5.86 -7.26
C VAL A 128 7.29 -6.26 -7.02
N ILE A 129 7.47 -7.37 -6.31
CA ILE A 129 8.76 -7.92 -5.93
C ILE A 129 8.93 -9.28 -6.61
N PRO A 130 10.06 -9.55 -7.30
CA PRO A 130 10.30 -10.86 -7.87
C PRO A 130 10.27 -11.96 -6.79
N LEU A 131 9.42 -12.96 -6.98
CA LEU A 131 9.39 -14.16 -6.13
C LEU A 131 10.51 -15.11 -6.52
N ARG A 132 11.17 -15.69 -5.52
CA ARG A 132 12.26 -16.67 -5.69
C ARG A 132 12.05 -17.94 -4.85
N ASP A 133 11.17 -17.88 -3.84
CA ASP A 133 10.85 -19.01 -2.97
C ASP A 133 9.51 -19.61 -3.40
N LYS A 134 9.52 -20.91 -3.74
CA LYS A 134 8.34 -21.67 -4.10
C LYS A 134 7.30 -21.69 -2.98
N ARG A 135 7.73 -21.66 -1.72
CA ARG A 135 6.82 -21.59 -0.56
C ARG A 135 6.03 -20.28 -0.53
N GLU A 136 6.70 -19.14 -0.76
CA GLU A 136 6.00 -17.85 -0.88
C GLU A 136 5.04 -17.84 -2.09
N TRP A 137 5.42 -18.47 -3.21
CA TRP A 137 4.56 -18.54 -4.39
C TRP A 137 3.31 -19.39 -4.15
N MET A 138 3.41 -20.47 -3.36
CA MET A 138 2.28 -21.34 -2.99
C MET A 138 1.42 -20.75 -1.85
N ASP A 139 1.93 -19.79 -1.06
CA ASP A 139 1.20 -19.22 0.08
C ASP A 139 0.05 -18.31 -0.39
N PRO A 140 -1.22 -18.60 -0.05
CA PRO A 140 -2.38 -17.76 -0.40
C PRO A 140 -2.39 -16.40 0.30
N ASN A 141 -1.59 -16.21 1.36
CA ASN A 141 -1.44 -14.91 2.01
C ASN A 141 -0.49 -13.98 1.23
N VAL A 142 0.36 -14.53 0.39
CA VAL A 142 1.20 -13.79 -0.57
C VAL A 142 0.41 -13.60 -1.86
N VAL A 143 0.00 -12.38 -2.15
CA VAL A 143 -0.70 -12.07 -3.41
C VAL A 143 0.29 -12.08 -4.56
N LYS A 144 0.00 -12.88 -5.59
CA LYS A 144 0.80 -12.92 -6.83
C LYS A 144 0.27 -11.92 -7.85
N ALA A 145 1.16 -11.42 -8.69
CA ALA A 145 0.84 -10.58 -9.83
C ALA A 145 1.48 -11.12 -11.10
N VAL A 146 0.71 -11.18 -12.19
CA VAL A 146 1.21 -11.51 -13.53
C VAL A 146 1.34 -10.21 -14.31
N LEU A 147 2.50 -10.02 -14.94
CA LEU A 147 2.81 -8.79 -15.68
C LEU A 147 2.88 -9.06 -17.19
N GLY A 148 2.31 -8.14 -17.96
CA GLY A 148 2.56 -8.01 -19.38
C GLY A 148 3.95 -7.41 -19.68
N LEU A 149 4.34 -7.41 -20.93
CA LEU A 149 5.66 -6.96 -21.38
C LEU A 149 5.98 -5.49 -21.04
N LYS A 150 4.95 -4.64 -20.97
CA LYS A 150 5.09 -3.21 -20.63
C LYS A 150 5.01 -2.93 -19.12
N GLY A 151 4.88 -3.99 -18.29
CA GLY A 151 4.73 -3.87 -16.85
C GLY A 151 3.28 -3.61 -16.39
N ASP A 152 2.31 -3.66 -17.31
CA ASP A 152 0.89 -3.64 -16.95
C ASP A 152 0.54 -4.95 -16.25
N VAL A 153 -0.22 -4.85 -15.17
CA VAL A 153 -0.68 -6.04 -14.45
C VAL A 153 -1.82 -6.68 -15.23
N LEU A 154 -1.65 -7.96 -15.56
CA LEU A 154 -2.66 -8.76 -16.24
C LEU A 154 -3.66 -9.36 -15.26
N TYR A 155 -3.18 -9.77 -14.07
CA TYR A 155 -4.04 -10.24 -12.98
C TYR A 155 -3.32 -10.27 -11.64
N PHE A 156 -4.10 -10.17 -10.55
CA PHE A 156 -3.68 -10.45 -9.18
C PHE A 156 -4.44 -11.66 -8.65
N SER A 157 -3.76 -12.58 -7.96
CA SER A 157 -4.42 -13.71 -7.33
C SER A 157 -3.71 -14.19 -6.07
N ARG A 158 -4.50 -14.79 -5.18
CA ARG A 158 -3.97 -15.60 -4.07
C ARG A 158 -3.50 -16.97 -4.53
N ALA A 159 -4.02 -17.46 -5.67
CA ALA A 159 -3.57 -18.71 -6.29
C ALA A 159 -2.10 -18.60 -6.77
N PRO A 160 -1.38 -19.71 -6.91
CA PRO A 160 0.00 -19.73 -7.42
C PRO A 160 0.01 -19.52 -8.94
N ILE A 161 0.01 -18.26 -9.38
CA ILE A 161 0.09 -17.85 -10.78
C ILE A 161 1.44 -17.19 -11.10
N PRO A 162 1.91 -17.27 -12.41
CA PRO A 162 1.39 -18.08 -13.52
C PRO A 162 1.64 -19.58 -13.30
N HIS A 163 0.86 -20.45 -13.97
CA HIS A 163 1.04 -21.90 -13.89
C HIS A 163 2.20 -22.37 -14.79
N PRO A 164 3.27 -22.97 -14.26
CA PRO A 164 4.37 -23.52 -15.07
C PRO A 164 3.97 -24.91 -15.61
N ARG A 165 3.62 -25.03 -16.88
CA ARG A 165 3.17 -26.29 -17.49
C ARG A 165 4.20 -27.40 -17.37
N GLU A 166 5.49 -27.06 -17.46
CA GLU A 166 6.59 -28.03 -17.37
C GLU A 166 7.13 -28.20 -15.94
N GLY A 167 6.43 -27.67 -14.94
CA GLY A 167 6.85 -27.71 -13.55
C GLY A 167 7.88 -26.63 -13.20
N GLY A 168 8.43 -26.74 -11.99
CA GLY A 168 9.43 -25.77 -11.50
C GLY A 168 8.84 -24.48 -10.91
N MET A 169 9.68 -23.47 -10.76
CA MET A 169 9.30 -22.13 -10.28
C MET A 169 9.19 -21.17 -11.45
N PRO A 170 8.00 -20.62 -11.74
CA PRO A 170 7.85 -19.68 -12.84
C PRO A 170 8.46 -18.30 -12.50
N LYS A 171 8.61 -17.44 -13.49
CA LYS A 171 8.88 -16.01 -13.25
C LYS A 171 7.63 -15.39 -12.66
N ALA A 172 7.57 -15.30 -11.34
CA ALA A 172 6.45 -14.80 -10.58
C ALA A 172 6.82 -13.55 -9.78
N TYR A 173 5.80 -12.78 -9.42
CA TYR A 173 5.96 -11.57 -8.60
C TYR A 173 4.97 -11.59 -7.45
N LYS A 174 5.41 -11.16 -6.26
CA LYS A 174 4.51 -10.81 -5.17
C LYS A 174 4.14 -9.34 -5.24
N HIS A 175 2.87 -9.07 -5.04
CA HIS A 175 2.34 -7.73 -4.94
C HIS A 175 2.70 -7.11 -3.60
N MET A 176 3.10 -5.84 -3.61
CA MET A 176 3.22 -5.00 -2.43
C MET A 176 1.97 -4.13 -2.33
N GLY A 177 1.31 -4.09 -1.17
CA GLY A 177 0.07 -3.34 -0.93
C GLY A 177 0.23 -1.81 -1.00
N LEU A 178 0.99 -1.33 -1.96
CA LEU A 178 1.33 0.07 -2.19
C LEU A 178 0.78 0.51 -3.53
N TYR A 179 0.04 1.64 -3.56
CA TYR A 179 -0.57 2.13 -4.80
C TYR A 179 -0.33 3.62 -4.99
N GLY A 180 -0.03 3.99 -6.23
CA GLY A 180 -0.13 5.38 -6.69
C GLY A 180 -1.41 5.59 -7.48
N TYR A 181 -2.03 6.77 -7.33
CA TYR A 181 -3.27 7.12 -8.03
C TYR A 181 -3.18 8.50 -8.65
N ARG A 182 -3.86 8.68 -9.80
CA ARG A 182 -4.36 10.00 -10.20
C ARG A 182 -5.53 10.36 -9.29
N PRO A 183 -5.58 11.60 -8.74
CA PRO A 183 -6.62 11.97 -7.76
C PRO A 183 -8.05 11.79 -8.28
N GLY A 184 -8.31 12.15 -9.54
CA GLY A 184 -9.62 11.95 -10.15
C GLY A 184 -10.04 10.48 -10.19
N TRP A 185 -9.13 9.57 -10.52
CA TRP A 185 -9.42 8.14 -10.49
C TRP A 185 -9.64 7.62 -9.07
N LEU A 186 -8.86 8.08 -8.09
CA LEU A 186 -9.07 7.70 -6.70
C LEU A 186 -10.49 8.04 -6.20
N GLN A 187 -11.02 9.21 -6.56
CA GLN A 187 -12.39 9.60 -6.19
C GLN A 187 -13.43 8.70 -6.86
N VAL A 188 -13.22 8.36 -8.14
CA VAL A 188 -14.08 7.40 -8.86
C VAL A 188 -14.05 6.04 -8.19
N MET A 189 -12.85 5.49 -7.92
CA MET A 189 -12.66 4.17 -7.31
C MET A 189 -13.33 4.05 -5.93
N ALA A 190 -13.26 5.08 -5.10
CA ALA A 190 -13.91 5.12 -3.80
C ALA A 190 -15.45 5.06 -3.89
N GLY A 191 -16.04 5.57 -4.99
CA GLY A 191 -17.48 5.51 -5.25
C GLY A 191 -17.98 4.20 -5.89
N LEU A 192 -17.07 3.34 -6.38
CA LEU A 192 -17.46 2.09 -7.03
C LEU A 192 -17.92 1.04 -6.02
N LYS A 193 -18.93 0.25 -6.42
CA LYS A 193 -19.34 -0.93 -5.65
C LYS A 193 -18.29 -2.04 -5.78
N PRO A 194 -18.13 -2.89 -4.75
CA PRO A 194 -17.31 -4.09 -4.85
C PRO A 194 -17.72 -4.97 -6.03
N THR A 195 -16.72 -5.56 -6.70
CA THR A 195 -16.89 -6.34 -7.91
C THR A 195 -16.71 -7.85 -7.63
N PRO A 196 -17.18 -8.76 -8.53
CA PRO A 196 -17.12 -10.20 -8.31
C PRO A 196 -15.71 -10.74 -8.02
N LEU A 197 -14.70 -10.36 -8.79
CA LEU A 197 -13.33 -10.83 -8.56
C LEU A 197 -12.73 -10.26 -7.27
N GLU A 198 -13.00 -8.98 -6.98
CA GLU A 198 -12.61 -8.38 -5.70
C GLU A 198 -13.16 -9.16 -4.51
N LEU A 199 -14.46 -9.52 -4.56
CA LEU A 199 -15.12 -10.25 -3.47
C LEU A 199 -14.60 -11.69 -3.35
N THR A 200 -14.29 -12.33 -4.47
CA THR A 200 -13.76 -13.70 -4.52
C THR A 200 -12.36 -13.78 -3.96
N GLU A 201 -11.45 -12.96 -4.45
CA GLU A 201 -10.04 -12.95 -4.05
C GLU A 201 -9.78 -12.14 -2.77
N ARG A 202 -10.74 -11.31 -2.34
CA ARG A 202 -10.57 -10.30 -1.27
C ARG A 202 -9.40 -9.35 -1.57
N LEU A 203 -9.37 -8.86 -2.81
CA LEU A 203 -8.34 -7.98 -3.36
C LEU A 203 -8.99 -6.74 -3.98
N GLU A 204 -8.97 -5.60 -3.27
CA GLU A 204 -9.65 -4.35 -3.66
C GLU A 204 -9.20 -3.83 -5.03
N GLN A 205 -7.94 -4.03 -5.41
CA GLN A 205 -7.39 -3.58 -6.69
C GLN A 205 -8.03 -4.27 -7.91
N LEU A 206 -8.64 -5.43 -7.74
CA LEU A 206 -9.38 -6.10 -8.82
C LEU A 206 -10.61 -5.29 -9.25
N ARG A 207 -11.20 -4.50 -8.36
CA ARG A 207 -12.28 -3.55 -8.70
C ARG A 207 -11.85 -2.58 -9.80
N ALA A 208 -10.63 -2.06 -9.74
CA ALA A 208 -10.10 -1.18 -10.78
C ALA A 208 -9.98 -1.93 -12.12
N MET A 209 -9.45 -3.15 -12.11
CA MET A 209 -9.26 -3.96 -13.32
C MET A 209 -10.59 -4.35 -13.96
N GLU A 210 -11.59 -4.78 -13.17
CA GLU A 210 -12.92 -5.11 -13.66
C GLU A 210 -13.67 -3.89 -14.23
N ASN A 211 -13.26 -2.68 -13.86
CA ASN A 211 -13.75 -1.43 -14.46
C ASN A 211 -12.83 -0.91 -15.59
N GLY A 212 -11.99 -1.76 -16.17
CA GLY A 212 -11.19 -1.46 -17.36
C GLY A 212 -9.95 -0.62 -17.11
N VAL A 213 -9.56 -0.40 -15.85
CA VAL A 213 -8.37 0.40 -15.53
C VAL A 213 -7.12 -0.46 -15.54
N VAL A 214 -6.15 -0.05 -16.33
CA VAL A 214 -4.82 -0.66 -16.35
C VAL A 214 -4.04 -0.21 -15.12
N ILE A 215 -3.57 -1.19 -14.35
CA ILE A 215 -2.65 -0.96 -13.23
C ILE A 215 -1.23 -1.26 -13.73
N ARG A 216 -0.34 -0.27 -13.67
CA ARG A 216 1.06 -0.48 -14.06
C ARG A 216 1.94 -0.71 -12.84
N ALA A 217 2.75 -1.77 -12.88
CA ALA A 217 3.63 -2.14 -11.80
C ALA A 217 5.08 -1.69 -12.04
N ALA A 218 5.71 -1.17 -11.00
CA ALA A 218 7.17 -1.08 -10.94
C ALA A 218 7.73 -2.35 -10.28
N VAL A 219 8.70 -2.98 -10.93
CA VAL A 219 9.43 -4.12 -10.34
C VAL A 219 10.58 -3.60 -9.47
N ARG A 220 10.60 -3.98 -8.19
CA ARG A 220 11.67 -3.60 -7.26
C ARG A 220 12.12 -4.79 -6.42
N LYS A 221 13.40 -4.84 -6.09
CA LYS A 221 13.98 -5.80 -5.13
C LYS A 221 14.08 -5.09 -3.79
N VAL A 222 13.01 -5.10 -3.03
CA VAL A 222 12.93 -4.46 -1.71
C VAL A 222 12.36 -5.44 -0.69
N GLU A 223 12.65 -5.19 0.58
CA GLU A 223 12.09 -5.95 1.68
C GLU A 223 11.04 -5.09 2.38
N SER A 224 9.93 -5.70 2.74
CA SER A 224 8.91 -5.13 3.62
C SER A 224 8.35 -6.21 4.52
N ILE A 225 7.99 -5.85 5.74
CA ILE A 225 7.38 -6.75 6.72
C ILE A 225 6.13 -6.07 7.23
N ALA A 226 4.98 -6.66 6.90
CA ALA A 226 3.70 -6.23 7.44
C ALA A 226 3.49 -6.77 8.86
N VAL A 227 2.75 -6.01 9.67
CA VAL A 227 2.31 -6.40 11.02
C VAL A 227 0.81 -6.65 10.97
N ASP A 228 0.40 -7.90 10.97
CA ASP A 228 -1.01 -8.28 10.98
C ASP A 228 -1.51 -8.74 12.34
N VAL A 229 -0.65 -9.37 13.10
CA VAL A 229 -0.91 -9.89 14.44
C VAL A 229 0.21 -9.47 15.41
N PRO A 230 -0.02 -9.50 16.74
CA PRO A 230 1.00 -9.09 17.72
C PRO A 230 2.34 -9.81 17.57
N ALA A 231 2.34 -11.08 17.13
CA ALA A 231 3.56 -11.87 16.92
C ALA A 231 4.48 -11.28 15.84
N ASP A 232 3.94 -10.53 14.87
CA ASP A 232 4.74 -9.93 13.80
C ASP A 232 5.60 -8.75 14.28
N VAL A 233 5.25 -8.13 15.41
CA VAL A 233 6.05 -7.06 16.04
C VAL A 233 7.48 -7.55 16.29
N LYS A 234 7.65 -8.76 16.81
CA LYS A 234 8.96 -9.36 17.05
C LYS A 234 9.79 -9.54 15.79
N LYS A 235 9.12 -9.89 14.65
CA LYS A 235 9.80 -10.01 13.34
C LYS A 235 10.34 -8.67 12.86
N VAL A 236 9.54 -7.60 13.02
CA VAL A 236 9.97 -6.24 12.67
C VAL A 236 11.12 -5.77 13.58
N GLU A 237 11.05 -6.04 14.89
CA GLU A 237 12.12 -5.68 15.82
C GLU A 237 13.44 -6.40 15.50
N ALA A 238 13.37 -7.69 15.17
CA ALA A 238 14.54 -8.47 14.73
C ALA A 238 15.13 -7.89 13.42
N PHE A 239 14.29 -7.49 12.47
CA PHE A 239 14.72 -6.85 11.24
C PHE A 239 15.42 -5.51 11.49
N LEU A 240 14.88 -4.69 12.39
CA LEU A 240 15.46 -3.39 12.76
C LEU A 240 16.81 -3.53 13.47
N LYS A 241 17.00 -4.58 14.27
CA LYS A 241 18.29 -4.87 14.93
C LYS A 241 19.39 -5.23 13.94
N LYS A 242 19.07 -5.92 12.83
CA LYS A 242 20.04 -6.30 11.79
C LYS A 242 20.51 -5.11 10.93
N ARG A 243 19.84 -3.96 11.00
CA ARG A 243 20.14 -2.77 10.18
C ARG A 243 20.75 -1.61 10.97
N LYS A 244 20.99 -1.81 12.26
CA LYS A 244 21.84 -0.96 13.11
C LYS A 244 23.27 -1.41 13.00
#